data_04d179670c7504ea046af2c28b1a0632
#
_entry.id   04d179670c7504ea046af2c28b1a0632
#
_cell.length_a   1.000
_cell.length_b   1.000
_cell.length_c   1.000
_cell.angle_alpha   90.00
_cell.angle_beta   90.00
_cell.angle_gamma   90.00
#
_symmetry.space_group_name_H-M   'P 1'
#
loop_
_entity.id
_entity.type
_entity.pdbx_description
1 polymer ?
#
loop_
_entity_poly.entity_id
_entity_poly.type
_entity_poly.pdbx_seq_one_letter_code
_entity_poly.pdbx_strand_id
1 'polypeptide(L)'
;MKEKKVYLVYPEKLGRIAPELYGHFAEHIGGVMRDGLWVGKDSEIPNIRGFRREIVEKLRRIAPPVIRWPGGCFAETYRWRDGIGENRPIRAGWWTSYDGRVETNEVGTHEFMDFCGMVGAKPYFAVNVTSVTPMEAREWAEYCTAPRGSTTLALEREKNGSPEPFDIPYWGIGNENWGGGGNMTPEFYTSEYRRFATVVKNLFGKQGGGELICGGANGADYAWTEALTAGLQDGHAPVDGMSFHYYCGKGGDAVQFSSEEWYQSMEKAERMEEVLCRHYAIARGRGMEDCMKLVIDEWGCWHPEGSGPSAGKNLYEQQSTVRDAVIAALTLNIFNNHCDKIKMANVAQLCNNLHSLFLTDGAHCVATPNFYVFEMYRHHQGAEAIRTVTEDNGDPAARLSVSASVKNGVLTVTLANCSCEEAVTVNPVLLGAEWNGKAEAYLLTGARMNSHNTFDRPEAVVPRAVATENPMRLVIPPAAVMLVRAQIGTEQNSDGATVPPTTL
;
A
#
# COMPACT_ATOMS: atom_id res chain seq x y z
N MET A 1 25.94 13.61 18.76
CA MET A 1 25.50 13.03 17.49
C MET A 1 25.89 11.55 17.52
N LYS A 2 24.93 10.66 17.43
CA LYS A 2 25.18 9.20 17.50
C LYS A 2 25.67 8.72 16.15
N GLU A 3 26.62 7.77 16.16
CA GLU A 3 27.23 7.23 14.96
C GLU A 3 26.90 5.74 14.84
N LYS A 4 26.46 5.30 13.65
CA LYS A 4 26.12 3.91 13.35
C LYS A 4 26.73 3.47 12.03
N LYS A 5 27.25 2.26 11.98
CA LYS A 5 27.59 1.60 10.72
C LYS A 5 26.37 0.86 10.20
N VAL A 6 26.18 0.93 8.90
CA VAL A 6 25.15 0.16 8.17
C VAL A 6 25.85 -0.63 7.09
N TYR A 7 25.86 -1.95 7.22
CA TYR A 7 26.41 -2.85 6.22
C TYR A 7 25.36 -3.12 5.14
N LEU A 8 25.72 -2.87 3.90
CA LEU A 8 24.94 -3.14 2.71
C LEU A 8 25.58 -4.35 2.03
N VAL A 9 25.00 -5.52 2.22
CA VAL A 9 25.62 -6.81 1.84
C VAL A 9 25.16 -7.18 0.44
N TYR A 10 25.86 -6.66 -0.59
CA TYR A 10 25.47 -6.84 -2.00
C TYR A 10 25.30 -8.30 -2.42
N PRO A 11 26.16 -9.28 -2.02
CA PRO A 11 25.97 -10.68 -2.38
C PRO A 11 24.74 -11.35 -1.78
N GLU A 12 24.23 -10.85 -0.65
CA GLU A 12 23.06 -11.42 0.02
C GLU A 12 21.76 -10.81 -0.51
N LYS A 13 21.19 -11.46 -1.52
CA LYS A 13 19.92 -11.08 -2.12
C LYS A 13 18.75 -11.62 -1.30
N LEU A 14 17.82 -10.77 -0.93
CA LEU A 14 16.60 -11.14 -0.20
C LEU A 14 15.45 -11.54 -1.15
N GLY A 15 15.48 -11.06 -2.38
CA GLY A 15 14.49 -11.31 -3.40
C GLY A 15 14.14 -10.05 -4.18
N ARG A 16 13.26 -10.20 -5.17
CA ARG A 16 12.74 -9.09 -5.94
C ARG A 16 11.61 -8.40 -5.19
N ILE A 17 11.72 -7.10 -4.99
CA ILE A 17 10.66 -6.27 -4.43
C ILE A 17 9.53 -6.17 -5.47
N ALA A 18 8.40 -6.82 -5.19
CA ALA A 18 7.23 -6.70 -6.06
C ALA A 18 6.79 -5.23 -6.11
N PRO A 19 6.52 -4.65 -7.30
CA PRO A 19 6.01 -3.29 -7.37
C PRO A 19 4.78 -3.09 -6.50
N GLU A 20 3.92 -4.10 -6.40
CA GLU A 20 2.66 -4.10 -5.65
C GLU A 20 2.82 -3.87 -4.15
N LEU A 21 4.04 -3.93 -3.58
CA LEU A 21 4.32 -3.50 -2.21
C LEU A 21 4.08 -1.99 -2.00
N TYR A 22 3.97 -1.23 -3.08
CA TYR A 22 3.74 0.21 -3.10
C TYR A 22 2.31 0.56 -3.56
N GLY A 23 1.37 -0.35 -3.32
CA GLY A 23 -0.03 -0.19 -3.66
C GLY A 23 -0.77 0.81 -2.78
N HIS A 24 -1.96 1.16 -3.23
CA HIS A 24 -2.83 2.13 -2.59
C HIS A 24 -4.25 1.60 -2.46
N PHE A 25 -5.03 2.28 -1.64
CA PHE A 25 -6.41 1.95 -1.37
C PHE A 25 -7.32 3.16 -1.58
N ALA A 26 -8.45 2.96 -2.23
CA ALA A 26 -9.50 3.93 -2.45
C ALA A 26 -10.86 3.31 -2.13
N GLU A 27 -11.54 3.82 -1.12
CA GLU A 27 -12.85 3.37 -0.67
C GLU A 27 -13.89 4.45 -0.86
N HIS A 28 -15.15 4.06 -1.07
CA HIS A 28 -16.30 4.95 -1.01
C HIS A 28 -16.64 5.30 0.45
N ILE A 29 -15.76 6.06 1.09
CA ILE A 29 -15.85 6.51 2.48
C ILE A 29 -15.51 8.00 2.59
N GLY A 30 -16.26 8.74 3.39
CA GLY A 30 -15.96 10.14 3.69
C GLY A 30 -15.68 10.94 2.43
N GLY A 31 -14.51 11.58 2.38
CA GLY A 31 -14.05 12.39 1.25
C GLY A 31 -13.04 11.70 0.33
N VAL A 32 -12.95 10.36 0.33
CA VAL A 32 -11.95 9.67 -0.51
C VAL A 32 -12.35 9.70 -1.99
N MET A 33 -13.44 9.02 -2.33
CA MET A 33 -13.90 9.01 -3.72
C MET A 33 -14.58 10.33 -4.04
N ARG A 34 -15.68 10.64 -3.41
CA ARG A 34 -16.46 11.85 -3.66
C ARG A 34 -15.77 13.06 -3.03
N ASP A 35 -15.66 14.16 -3.79
CA ASP A 35 -14.99 15.42 -3.42
C ASP A 35 -13.45 15.32 -3.27
N GLY A 36 -12.90 14.12 -3.10
CA GLY A 36 -11.47 13.83 -3.11
C GLY A 36 -10.99 13.50 -4.52
N LEU A 37 -11.02 12.20 -4.87
CA LEU A 37 -10.57 11.73 -6.18
C LEU A 37 -11.53 12.16 -7.29
N TRP A 38 -12.83 12.00 -7.08
CA TRP A 38 -13.89 12.31 -8.03
C TRP A 38 -14.56 13.63 -7.71
N VAL A 39 -14.54 14.54 -8.66
CA VAL A 39 -15.18 15.88 -8.56
C VAL A 39 -16.33 16.04 -9.54
N GLY A 40 -16.58 15.04 -10.41
CA GLY A 40 -17.59 15.10 -11.45
C GLY A 40 -17.06 15.61 -12.80
N LYS A 41 -17.64 15.08 -13.89
CA LYS A 41 -17.18 15.40 -15.27
C LYS A 41 -17.41 16.88 -15.61
N ASP A 42 -18.47 17.46 -15.09
CA ASP A 42 -18.92 18.83 -15.37
C ASP A 42 -18.48 19.83 -14.30
N SER A 43 -17.61 19.41 -13.38
CA SER A 43 -17.09 20.26 -12.30
C SER A 43 -16.20 21.38 -12.84
N GLU A 44 -16.29 22.57 -12.25
CA GLU A 44 -15.34 23.67 -12.47
C GLU A 44 -13.94 23.37 -11.92
N ILE A 45 -13.84 22.42 -10.98
CA ILE A 45 -12.54 21.94 -10.48
C ILE A 45 -11.80 21.23 -11.62
N PRO A 46 -10.54 21.58 -11.92
CA PRO A 46 -9.78 20.96 -12.99
C PRO A 46 -9.75 19.42 -12.84
N ASN A 47 -10.31 18.75 -13.85
CA ASN A 47 -10.46 17.30 -13.83
C ASN A 47 -10.08 16.65 -15.17
N ILE A 48 -9.88 15.34 -15.13
CA ILE A 48 -9.71 14.46 -16.30
C ILE A 48 -10.82 13.41 -16.20
N ARG A 49 -11.85 13.53 -17.05
CA ARG A 49 -13.04 12.65 -17.04
C ARG A 49 -13.72 12.52 -15.68
N GLY A 50 -13.74 13.60 -14.88
CA GLY A 50 -14.33 13.66 -13.55
C GLY A 50 -13.36 13.43 -12.39
N PHE A 51 -12.16 12.87 -12.63
CA PHE A 51 -11.12 12.74 -11.61
C PHE A 51 -10.28 14.00 -11.48
N ARG A 52 -10.00 14.42 -10.24
CA ARG A 52 -9.20 15.59 -9.92
C ARG A 52 -7.86 15.55 -10.63
N ARG A 53 -7.61 16.50 -11.55
CA ARG A 53 -6.41 16.53 -12.39
C ARG A 53 -5.12 16.53 -11.58
N GLU A 54 -5.03 17.33 -10.54
CA GLU A 54 -3.83 17.46 -9.73
C GLU A 54 -3.45 16.13 -9.07
N ILE A 55 -4.42 15.37 -8.57
CA ILE A 55 -4.17 14.04 -7.97
C ILE A 55 -3.69 13.06 -9.05
N VAL A 56 -4.35 13.02 -10.21
CA VAL A 56 -3.93 12.15 -11.33
C VAL A 56 -2.49 12.45 -11.76
N GLU A 57 -2.13 13.73 -11.91
CA GLU A 57 -0.79 14.13 -12.32
C GLU A 57 0.28 13.79 -11.27
N LYS A 58 -0.03 13.99 -9.99
CA LYS A 58 0.87 13.62 -8.89
C LYS A 58 1.02 12.10 -8.75
N LEU A 59 -0.07 11.34 -8.88
CA LEU A 59 0.00 9.86 -8.84
C LEU A 59 0.87 9.30 -9.97
N ARG A 60 0.83 9.86 -11.18
CA ARG A 60 1.76 9.46 -12.26
C ARG A 60 3.23 9.58 -11.88
N ARG A 61 3.59 10.52 -11.00
CA ARG A 61 4.98 10.70 -10.54
C ARG A 61 5.44 9.55 -9.64
N ILE A 62 4.55 9.00 -8.83
CA ILE A 62 4.87 7.88 -7.92
C ILE A 62 4.67 6.51 -8.59
N ALA A 63 3.99 6.46 -9.75
CA ALA A 63 3.68 5.25 -10.50
C ALA A 63 3.04 4.16 -9.61
N PRO A 64 1.81 4.38 -9.09
CA PRO A 64 1.15 3.42 -8.22
C PRO A 64 0.96 2.09 -8.96
N PRO A 65 1.50 0.97 -8.44
CA PRO A 65 1.45 -0.31 -9.16
C PRO A 65 0.08 -0.94 -9.12
N VAL A 66 -0.67 -0.70 -8.05
CA VAL A 66 -2.00 -1.29 -7.80
C VAL A 66 -2.84 -0.35 -6.95
N ILE A 67 -4.15 -0.31 -7.22
CA ILE A 67 -5.13 0.41 -6.39
C ILE A 67 -6.28 -0.54 -6.06
N ARG A 68 -6.53 -0.74 -4.77
CA ARG A 68 -7.64 -1.52 -4.24
C ARG A 68 -8.91 -0.67 -4.20
N TRP A 69 -10.06 -1.24 -4.63
CA TRP A 69 -11.37 -0.58 -4.73
C TRP A 69 -12.48 -1.66 -4.75
N PRO A 70 -13.76 -1.42 -4.42
CA PRO A 70 -14.40 -0.14 -4.07
C PRO A 70 -14.34 0.20 -2.59
N GLY A 71 -13.76 -0.64 -1.77
CA GLY A 71 -13.66 -0.48 -0.34
C GLY A 71 -12.88 -1.61 0.30
N GLY A 72 -12.76 -1.48 1.49
CA GLY A 72 -12.99 -1.82 2.84
C GLY A 72 -14.42 -2.31 3.11
N CYS A 73 -14.94 -1.90 4.27
CA CYS A 73 -16.29 -2.30 4.67
C CYS A 73 -17.38 -1.87 3.68
N PHE A 74 -17.16 -0.80 2.93
CA PHE A 74 -18.10 -0.41 1.87
C PHE A 74 -18.31 -1.52 0.85
N ALA A 75 -17.28 -2.28 0.49
CA ALA A 75 -17.38 -3.37 -0.48
C ALA A 75 -18.47 -4.38 -0.09
N GLU A 76 -18.68 -4.63 1.20
CA GLU A 76 -19.59 -5.65 1.72
C GLU A 76 -21.10 -5.30 1.62
N THR A 77 -21.41 -4.07 1.16
CA THR A 77 -22.77 -3.64 0.81
C THR A 77 -22.85 -3.13 -0.63
N TYR A 78 -21.74 -3.12 -1.37
CA TYR A 78 -21.67 -2.63 -2.73
C TYR A 78 -22.26 -3.63 -3.71
N ARG A 79 -23.11 -3.12 -4.61
CA ARG A 79 -23.66 -3.85 -5.74
C ARG A 79 -23.05 -3.30 -7.03
N TRP A 80 -22.21 -4.04 -7.67
CA TRP A 80 -21.49 -3.59 -8.85
C TRP A 80 -22.38 -3.11 -10.00
N ARG A 81 -23.59 -3.69 -10.13
CA ARG A 81 -24.57 -3.28 -11.14
C ARG A 81 -25.13 -1.87 -10.93
N ASP A 82 -25.13 -1.37 -9.69
CA ASP A 82 -25.56 0.00 -9.39
C ASP A 82 -24.55 1.03 -9.95
N GLY A 83 -23.29 0.64 -10.15
CA GLY A 83 -22.21 1.48 -10.67
C GLY A 83 -21.97 1.36 -12.19
N ILE A 84 -22.88 0.79 -12.96
CA ILE A 84 -22.74 0.67 -14.42
C ILE A 84 -23.94 1.26 -15.17
N GLY A 85 -23.75 1.57 -16.45
CA GLY A 85 -24.81 2.13 -17.31
C GLY A 85 -25.20 3.55 -16.92
N GLU A 86 -26.36 4.01 -17.44
CA GLU A 86 -26.84 5.37 -17.27
C GLU A 86 -27.72 5.57 -16.02
N ASN A 87 -28.49 4.54 -15.65
CA ASN A 87 -29.44 4.60 -14.54
C ASN A 87 -28.80 4.09 -13.25
N ARG A 88 -28.12 4.96 -12.53
CA ARG A 88 -27.43 4.63 -11.30
C ARG A 88 -28.26 5.03 -10.08
N PRO A 89 -28.68 4.10 -9.23
CA PRO A 89 -29.48 4.39 -8.05
C PRO A 89 -28.66 5.07 -6.98
N ILE A 90 -29.30 5.94 -6.21
CA ILE A 90 -28.74 6.50 -4.98
C ILE A 90 -29.03 5.51 -3.85
N ARG A 91 -28.00 5.13 -3.08
CA ARG A 91 -28.09 4.14 -2.00
C ARG A 91 -27.63 4.73 -0.67
N ALA A 92 -28.22 4.23 0.42
CA ALA A 92 -27.54 4.24 1.70
C ALA A 92 -26.42 3.19 1.63
N GLY A 93 -25.18 3.65 1.63
CA GLY A 93 -23.99 2.77 1.68
C GLY A 93 -23.65 2.37 3.11
N TRP A 94 -22.58 1.57 3.27
CA TRP A 94 -22.12 1.14 4.60
C TRP A 94 -21.91 2.33 5.56
N TRP A 95 -21.30 3.41 5.08
CA TRP A 95 -20.88 4.55 5.90
C TRP A 95 -21.99 5.59 6.15
N THR A 96 -23.15 5.47 5.49
CA THR A 96 -24.25 6.45 5.64
C THR A 96 -24.69 6.65 7.07
N SER A 97 -24.67 5.59 7.90
CA SER A 97 -25.03 5.69 9.33
C SER A 97 -23.98 6.44 10.17
N TYR A 98 -22.79 6.65 9.67
CA TYR A 98 -21.68 7.32 10.36
C TYR A 98 -21.56 8.80 9.97
N ASP A 99 -21.65 9.13 8.69
CA ASP A 99 -21.43 10.49 8.17
C ASP A 99 -22.66 11.10 7.48
N GLY A 100 -23.75 10.34 7.36
CA GLY A 100 -25.00 10.78 6.72
C GLY A 100 -24.95 10.85 5.20
N ARG A 101 -23.83 10.52 4.56
CA ARG A 101 -23.67 10.60 3.10
C ARG A 101 -24.31 9.38 2.42
N VAL A 102 -24.98 9.64 1.31
CA VAL A 102 -25.49 8.59 0.44
C VAL A 102 -24.52 8.34 -0.72
N GLU A 103 -24.50 7.12 -1.23
CA GLU A 103 -23.70 6.76 -2.39
C GLU A 103 -24.50 7.02 -3.68
N THR A 104 -23.92 7.82 -4.57
CA THR A 104 -24.54 8.19 -5.86
C THR A 104 -24.19 7.22 -6.99
N ASN A 105 -23.25 6.30 -6.75
CA ASN A 105 -22.74 5.33 -7.72
C ASN A 105 -22.18 5.97 -9.02
N GLU A 106 -21.78 7.25 -8.97
CA GLU A 106 -21.17 7.94 -10.13
C GLU A 106 -19.82 7.32 -10.52
N VAL A 107 -19.09 6.78 -9.54
CA VAL A 107 -17.85 6.05 -9.78
C VAL A 107 -18.13 4.57 -9.61
N GLY A 108 -18.18 3.86 -10.73
CA GLY A 108 -18.34 2.42 -10.76
C GLY A 108 -17.16 1.76 -11.49
N THR A 109 -17.39 0.55 -11.97
CA THR A 109 -16.37 -0.26 -12.64
C THR A 109 -15.65 0.49 -13.78
N HIS A 110 -16.39 1.15 -14.67
CA HIS A 110 -15.80 1.84 -15.82
C HIS A 110 -14.97 3.04 -15.42
N GLU A 111 -15.47 3.89 -14.53
CA GLU A 111 -14.75 5.08 -14.06
C GLU A 111 -13.50 4.67 -13.29
N PHE A 112 -13.57 3.62 -12.47
CA PHE A 112 -12.39 3.15 -11.74
C PHE A 112 -11.33 2.55 -12.68
N MET A 113 -11.75 1.79 -13.70
CA MET A 113 -10.83 1.28 -14.73
C MET A 113 -10.18 2.42 -15.53
N ASP A 114 -10.95 3.47 -15.87
CA ASP A 114 -10.41 4.70 -16.47
C ASP A 114 -9.37 5.36 -15.56
N PHE A 115 -9.65 5.48 -14.26
CA PHE A 115 -8.72 6.03 -13.28
C PHE A 115 -7.42 5.24 -13.22
N CYS A 116 -7.51 3.92 -13.10
CA CYS A 116 -6.33 3.05 -13.13
C CYS A 116 -5.51 3.24 -14.40
N GLY A 117 -6.17 3.30 -15.56
CA GLY A 117 -5.51 3.58 -16.85
C GLY A 117 -4.83 4.95 -16.89
N MET A 118 -5.44 5.99 -16.29
CA MET A 118 -4.85 7.34 -16.24
C MET A 118 -3.56 7.39 -15.42
N VAL A 119 -3.47 6.63 -14.35
CA VAL A 119 -2.31 6.65 -13.43
C VAL A 119 -1.33 5.51 -13.66
N GLY A 120 -1.69 4.54 -14.52
CA GLY A 120 -0.86 3.38 -14.84
C GLY A 120 -0.90 2.28 -13.79
N ALA A 121 -1.94 2.23 -12.95
CA ALA A 121 -2.11 1.24 -11.90
C ALA A 121 -2.89 0.01 -12.38
N LYS A 122 -2.62 -1.15 -11.78
CA LYS A 122 -3.47 -2.34 -11.88
C LYS A 122 -4.66 -2.20 -10.91
N PRO A 123 -5.88 -2.62 -11.30
CA PRO A 123 -7.00 -2.68 -10.39
C PRO A 123 -6.90 -3.89 -9.45
N TYR A 124 -7.30 -3.69 -8.20
CA TYR A 124 -7.56 -4.75 -7.23
C TYR A 124 -8.98 -4.59 -6.72
N PHE A 125 -9.88 -5.51 -7.12
CA PHE A 125 -11.30 -5.44 -6.76
C PHE A 125 -11.59 -6.21 -5.48
N ALA A 126 -12.19 -5.52 -4.50
CA ALA A 126 -12.73 -6.14 -3.29
C ALA A 126 -14.18 -6.60 -3.56
N VAL A 127 -14.41 -7.90 -3.44
CA VAL A 127 -15.70 -8.55 -3.72
C VAL A 127 -16.54 -8.60 -2.46
N ASN A 128 -17.80 -8.21 -2.56
CA ASN A 128 -18.79 -8.35 -1.52
C ASN A 128 -19.06 -9.84 -1.22
N VAL A 129 -18.85 -10.27 0.00
CA VAL A 129 -19.11 -11.65 0.47
C VAL A 129 -20.28 -11.69 1.46
N THR A 130 -20.55 -10.56 2.10
CA THR A 130 -21.51 -10.48 3.21
C THR A 130 -22.97 -10.40 2.73
N SER A 131 -23.25 -9.59 1.70
CA SER A 131 -24.64 -9.28 1.33
C SER A 131 -25.05 -9.71 -0.07
N VAL A 132 -24.16 -10.38 -0.82
CA VAL A 132 -24.47 -10.91 -2.15
C VAL A 132 -24.22 -12.42 -2.25
N THR A 133 -24.62 -13.00 -3.35
CA THR A 133 -24.39 -14.42 -3.65
C THR A 133 -23.09 -14.62 -4.42
N PRO A 134 -22.48 -15.82 -4.38
CA PRO A 134 -21.37 -16.16 -5.28
C PRO A 134 -21.66 -15.93 -6.76
N MET A 135 -22.93 -16.01 -7.17
CA MET A 135 -23.34 -15.76 -8.56
C MET A 135 -23.17 -14.29 -8.94
N GLU A 136 -23.50 -13.34 -8.06
CA GLU A 136 -23.28 -11.91 -8.33
C GLU A 136 -21.79 -11.56 -8.48
N ALA A 137 -20.93 -12.17 -7.66
CA ALA A 137 -19.48 -12.04 -7.81
C ALA A 137 -18.97 -12.61 -9.14
N ARG A 138 -19.48 -13.79 -9.52
CA ARG A 138 -19.21 -14.41 -10.83
C ARG A 138 -19.66 -13.52 -11.98
N GLU A 139 -20.86 -12.97 -11.91
CA GLU A 139 -21.40 -12.07 -12.94
C GLU A 139 -20.57 -10.80 -13.09
N TRP A 140 -20.06 -10.24 -11.97
CA TRP A 140 -19.14 -9.10 -12.03
C TRP A 140 -17.82 -9.46 -12.72
N ALA A 141 -17.24 -10.60 -12.37
CA ALA A 141 -16.02 -11.08 -13.02
C ALA A 141 -16.27 -11.36 -14.51
N GLU A 142 -17.43 -11.97 -14.88
CA GLU A 142 -17.83 -12.21 -16.27
C GLU A 142 -18.02 -10.90 -17.03
N TYR A 143 -18.76 -9.95 -16.46
CA TYR A 143 -18.94 -8.61 -17.04
C TYR A 143 -17.61 -7.94 -17.36
N CYS A 144 -16.65 -8.03 -16.44
CA CYS A 144 -15.35 -7.42 -16.61
C CYS A 144 -14.47 -8.14 -17.63
N THR A 145 -14.42 -9.47 -17.60
CA THR A 145 -13.35 -10.25 -18.25
C THR A 145 -13.80 -11.08 -19.47
N ALA A 146 -15.11 -11.22 -19.71
CA ALA A 146 -15.58 -11.98 -20.84
C ALA A 146 -15.11 -11.37 -22.17
N PRO A 147 -14.64 -12.20 -23.13
CA PRO A 147 -14.26 -11.73 -24.45
C PRO A 147 -15.37 -10.96 -25.14
N ARG A 148 -15.02 -10.00 -25.95
CA ARG A 148 -15.96 -9.17 -26.73
C ARG A 148 -17.00 -10.04 -27.45
N GLY A 149 -18.30 -9.70 -27.31
CA GLY A 149 -19.40 -10.35 -27.98
C GLY A 149 -19.69 -11.80 -27.56
N SER A 150 -18.97 -12.33 -26.55
CA SER A 150 -19.06 -13.76 -26.18
C SER A 150 -20.24 -14.09 -25.26
N THR A 151 -20.67 -13.15 -24.43
CA THR A 151 -21.77 -13.35 -23.47
C THR A 151 -22.67 -12.13 -23.41
N THR A 152 -23.88 -12.29 -22.82
CA THR A 152 -24.78 -11.16 -22.58
C THR A 152 -24.14 -10.06 -21.75
N LEU A 153 -23.34 -10.42 -20.73
CA LEU A 153 -22.65 -9.46 -19.90
C LEU A 153 -21.50 -8.74 -20.64
N ALA A 154 -20.83 -9.44 -21.58
CA ALA A 154 -19.85 -8.80 -22.47
C ALA A 154 -20.50 -7.78 -23.39
N LEU A 155 -21.69 -8.11 -23.95
CA LEU A 155 -22.47 -7.16 -24.75
C LEU A 155 -22.97 -5.97 -23.94
N GLU A 156 -23.38 -6.19 -22.69
CA GLU A 156 -23.76 -5.11 -21.77
C GLU A 156 -22.57 -4.18 -21.47
N ARG A 157 -21.39 -4.73 -21.23
CA ARG A 157 -20.15 -3.94 -21.06
C ARG A 157 -19.84 -3.12 -22.33
N GLU A 158 -19.97 -3.73 -23.51
CA GLU A 158 -19.78 -3.04 -24.79
C GLU A 158 -20.78 -1.89 -24.96
N LYS A 159 -22.07 -2.11 -24.66
CA LYS A 159 -23.10 -1.07 -24.66
C LYS A 159 -22.78 0.07 -23.70
N ASN A 160 -22.17 -0.24 -22.55
CA ASN A 160 -21.73 0.73 -21.55
C ASN A 160 -20.39 1.42 -21.91
N GLY A 161 -19.86 1.21 -23.12
CA GLY A 161 -18.72 1.96 -23.66
C GLY A 161 -17.37 1.24 -23.63
N SER A 162 -17.29 0.00 -23.13
CA SER A 162 -16.03 -0.77 -23.07
C SER A 162 -16.16 -2.10 -23.83
N PRO A 163 -15.89 -2.13 -25.14
CA PRO A 163 -16.04 -3.34 -25.94
C PRO A 163 -15.04 -4.44 -25.56
N GLU A 164 -13.80 -4.06 -25.23
CA GLU A 164 -12.78 -5.01 -24.84
C GLU A 164 -12.88 -5.38 -23.35
N PRO A 165 -12.47 -6.60 -22.96
CA PRO A 165 -12.42 -6.99 -21.56
C PRO A 165 -11.46 -6.11 -20.75
N PHE A 166 -11.77 -5.90 -19.48
CA PHE A 166 -10.87 -5.27 -18.53
C PHE A 166 -9.83 -6.29 -18.06
N ASP A 167 -8.59 -5.85 -17.91
CA ASP A 167 -7.52 -6.61 -17.24
C ASP A 167 -7.60 -6.37 -15.73
N ILE A 168 -8.09 -7.36 -15.00
CA ILE A 168 -8.24 -7.31 -13.54
C ILE A 168 -7.42 -8.44 -12.92
N PRO A 169 -6.16 -8.15 -12.53
CA PRO A 169 -5.26 -9.18 -12.04
C PRO A 169 -5.56 -9.65 -10.61
N TYR A 170 -6.29 -8.87 -9.81
CA TYR A 170 -6.48 -9.16 -8.38
C TYR A 170 -7.94 -9.04 -7.95
N TRP A 171 -8.44 -10.07 -7.24
CA TRP A 171 -9.78 -10.14 -6.67
C TRP A 171 -9.67 -10.51 -5.18
N GLY A 172 -10.00 -9.57 -4.29
CA GLY A 172 -10.13 -9.83 -2.86
C GLY A 172 -11.50 -10.40 -2.56
N ILE A 173 -11.55 -11.57 -1.98
CA ILE A 173 -12.82 -12.22 -1.65
C ILE A 173 -13.19 -11.86 -0.21
N GLY A 174 -13.97 -10.80 -0.06
CA GLY A 174 -14.35 -10.22 1.22
C GLY A 174 -13.41 -9.15 1.74
N ASN A 175 -13.83 -8.50 2.82
CA ASN A 175 -13.08 -7.49 3.57
C ASN A 175 -13.42 -7.56 5.04
N GLU A 176 -12.41 -7.61 5.94
CA GLU A 176 -12.61 -7.57 7.40
C GLU A 176 -13.77 -8.43 7.90
N ASN A 177 -13.89 -9.65 7.38
CA ASN A 177 -15.04 -10.51 7.63
C ASN A 177 -15.18 -10.92 9.11
N TRP A 178 -14.12 -10.74 9.90
CA TRP A 178 -14.11 -10.86 11.36
C TRP A 178 -14.85 -9.72 12.08
N GLY A 179 -15.10 -8.59 11.41
CA GLY A 179 -15.73 -7.38 11.96
C GLY A 179 -16.76 -6.81 11.01
N GLY A 180 -16.55 -5.54 10.57
CA GLY A 180 -17.47 -4.82 9.69
C GLY A 180 -17.86 -5.57 8.41
N GLY A 181 -17.02 -6.44 7.91
CA GLY A 181 -17.29 -7.28 6.75
C GLY A 181 -18.09 -8.55 7.03
N GLY A 182 -18.96 -8.59 8.02
CA GLY A 182 -19.89 -9.71 8.23
C GLY A 182 -19.88 -10.36 9.60
N ASN A 183 -18.94 -9.95 10.50
CA ASN A 183 -18.83 -10.48 11.86
C ASN A 183 -18.81 -12.02 11.90
N MET A 184 -18.03 -12.62 11.02
CA MET A 184 -17.93 -14.06 10.82
C MET A 184 -16.90 -14.69 11.77
N THR A 185 -17.04 -15.99 12.04
CA THR A 185 -15.91 -16.78 12.55
C THR A 185 -14.99 -17.18 11.39
N PRO A 186 -13.71 -17.50 11.64
CA PRO A 186 -12.77 -17.86 10.57
C PRO A 186 -13.21 -19.12 9.80
N GLU A 187 -13.87 -20.08 10.45
CA GLU A 187 -14.41 -21.30 9.81
C GLU A 187 -15.57 -20.96 8.87
N PHE A 188 -16.47 -20.07 9.29
CA PHE A 188 -17.59 -19.64 8.47
C PHE A 188 -17.08 -18.86 7.26
N TYR A 189 -16.19 -17.89 7.48
CA TYR A 189 -15.56 -17.15 6.38
C TYR A 189 -14.84 -18.10 5.41
N THR A 190 -14.09 -19.06 5.91
CA THR A 190 -13.39 -20.05 5.06
C THR A 190 -14.37 -20.81 4.17
N SER A 191 -15.54 -21.17 4.71
CA SER A 191 -16.60 -21.84 3.92
C SER A 191 -17.18 -20.92 2.85
N GLU A 192 -17.43 -19.64 3.15
CA GLU A 192 -17.87 -18.65 2.17
C GLU A 192 -16.80 -18.39 1.12
N TYR A 193 -15.53 -18.19 1.53
CA TYR A 193 -14.42 -18.05 0.60
C TYR A 193 -14.37 -19.19 -0.42
N ARG A 194 -14.46 -20.44 0.03
CA ARG A 194 -14.45 -21.62 -0.86
C ARG A 194 -15.56 -21.56 -1.88
N ARG A 195 -16.77 -21.15 -1.50
CA ARG A 195 -17.92 -21.01 -2.41
C ARG A 195 -17.68 -19.94 -3.47
N PHE A 196 -17.24 -18.75 -3.07
CA PHE A 196 -16.96 -17.64 -3.98
C PHE A 196 -15.76 -17.94 -4.90
N ALA A 197 -14.65 -18.40 -4.34
CA ALA A 197 -13.44 -18.71 -5.07
C ALA A 197 -13.69 -19.75 -6.18
N THR A 198 -14.48 -20.78 -5.89
CA THR A 198 -14.82 -21.84 -6.86
C THR A 198 -15.50 -21.31 -8.12
N VAL A 199 -16.41 -20.35 -7.99
CA VAL A 199 -17.17 -19.85 -9.14
C VAL A 199 -16.49 -18.70 -9.87
N VAL A 200 -15.67 -17.91 -9.17
CA VAL A 200 -14.94 -16.77 -9.77
C VAL A 200 -13.72 -17.25 -10.56
N LYS A 201 -12.90 -18.15 -9.99
CA LYS A 201 -11.63 -18.58 -10.61
C LYS A 201 -11.80 -19.30 -11.94
N ASN A 202 -12.91 -20.03 -12.13
CA ASN A 202 -13.15 -20.87 -13.30
C ASN A 202 -13.76 -20.14 -14.50
N LEU A 203 -13.72 -18.79 -14.51
CA LEU A 203 -14.18 -18.00 -15.64
C LEU A 203 -13.09 -17.91 -16.72
N PHE A 204 -13.42 -18.26 -17.95
CA PHE A 204 -12.60 -18.08 -19.17
C PHE A 204 -11.19 -18.67 -19.11
N GLY A 205 -10.95 -19.68 -18.25
CA GLY A 205 -9.65 -20.35 -18.12
C GLY A 205 -8.54 -19.45 -17.58
N LYS A 206 -7.30 -19.79 -17.92
CA LYS A 206 -6.10 -19.03 -17.42
C LYS A 206 -6.03 -17.58 -17.89
N GLN A 207 -6.78 -17.19 -18.91
CA GLN A 207 -6.73 -15.83 -19.47
C GLN A 207 -7.73 -14.85 -18.81
N GLY A 208 -8.74 -15.34 -18.10
CA GLY A 208 -9.79 -14.50 -17.53
C GLY A 208 -9.82 -14.43 -15.99
N GLY A 209 -9.14 -15.35 -15.33
CA GLY A 209 -9.14 -15.41 -13.88
C GLY A 209 -7.93 -14.70 -13.27
N GLY A 210 -8.12 -13.55 -12.66
CA GLY A 210 -7.10 -12.92 -11.82
C GLY A 210 -6.74 -13.78 -10.59
N GLU A 211 -5.78 -13.31 -9.82
CA GLU A 211 -5.38 -13.93 -8.54
C GLU A 211 -6.43 -13.67 -7.47
N LEU A 212 -6.76 -14.70 -6.69
CA LEU A 212 -7.71 -14.62 -5.58
C LEU A 212 -7.01 -14.44 -4.25
N ILE A 213 -7.37 -13.35 -3.57
CA ILE A 213 -6.84 -12.99 -2.24
C ILE A 213 -7.90 -13.31 -1.20
N CYS A 214 -7.61 -14.17 -0.25
CA CYS A 214 -8.54 -14.44 0.85
C CYS A 214 -8.42 -13.41 1.97
N GLY A 215 -9.55 -13.08 2.62
CA GLY A 215 -9.63 -12.18 3.77
C GLY A 215 -8.98 -12.81 5.00
N GLY A 216 -7.94 -12.20 5.48
CA GLY A 216 -7.19 -12.68 6.63
C GLY A 216 -7.48 -11.89 7.91
N ALA A 217 -6.52 -11.88 8.80
CA ALA A 217 -6.65 -11.48 10.19
C ALA A 217 -6.69 -9.96 10.43
N ASN A 218 -7.22 -9.57 11.60
CA ASN A 218 -7.02 -8.25 12.17
C ASN A 218 -5.71 -8.22 12.98
N GLY A 219 -4.71 -7.51 12.48
CA GLY A 219 -3.44 -7.34 13.17
C GLY A 219 -2.83 -8.67 13.60
N ALA A 220 -2.63 -8.86 14.88
CA ALA A 220 -2.00 -10.04 15.48
C ALA A 220 -3.00 -11.17 15.83
N ASP A 221 -4.17 -11.24 15.20
CA ASP A 221 -5.08 -12.38 15.38
C ASP A 221 -4.57 -13.62 14.62
N TYR A 222 -3.58 -14.27 15.18
CA TYR A 222 -2.98 -15.47 14.61
C TYR A 222 -3.95 -16.68 14.61
N ALA A 223 -4.92 -16.71 15.52
CA ALA A 223 -5.93 -17.78 15.56
C ALA A 223 -6.80 -17.77 14.30
N TRP A 224 -7.16 -16.58 13.79
CA TRP A 224 -7.82 -16.45 12.50
C TRP A 224 -7.00 -17.08 11.38
N THR A 225 -5.71 -16.75 11.30
CA THR A 225 -4.81 -17.27 10.28
C THR A 225 -4.63 -18.77 10.38
N GLU A 226 -4.52 -19.33 11.58
CA GLU A 226 -4.44 -20.77 11.82
C GLU A 226 -5.68 -21.51 11.31
N ALA A 227 -6.88 -21.00 11.64
CA ALA A 227 -8.13 -21.60 11.21
C ALA A 227 -8.33 -21.49 9.68
N LEU A 228 -8.06 -20.31 9.10
CA LEU A 228 -8.16 -20.07 7.67
C LEU A 228 -7.23 -20.99 6.87
N THR A 229 -5.95 -21.06 7.25
CA THR A 229 -4.98 -21.91 6.56
C THR A 229 -5.32 -23.39 6.73
N ALA A 230 -5.79 -23.84 7.89
CA ALA A 230 -6.26 -25.20 8.11
C ALA A 230 -7.45 -25.55 7.19
N GLY A 231 -8.38 -24.62 7.01
CA GLY A 231 -9.57 -24.82 6.17
C GLY A 231 -9.31 -24.75 4.67
N LEU A 232 -8.15 -24.22 4.22
CA LEU A 232 -7.76 -24.14 2.81
C LEU A 232 -6.63 -25.10 2.43
N GLN A 233 -6.03 -25.79 3.37
CA GLN A 233 -4.88 -26.69 3.18
C GLN A 233 -5.14 -27.86 2.24
N ASP A 234 -6.41 -28.27 2.04
CA ASP A 234 -6.78 -29.37 1.14
C ASP A 234 -6.55 -29.05 -0.35
N GLY A 235 -6.27 -27.79 -0.70
CA GLY A 235 -5.98 -27.34 -2.06
C GLY A 235 -7.19 -27.35 -3.01
N HIS A 236 -8.41 -27.62 -2.53
CA HIS A 236 -9.60 -27.66 -3.38
C HIS A 236 -10.11 -26.27 -3.77
N ALA A 237 -9.95 -25.28 -2.88
CA ALA A 237 -10.27 -23.90 -3.22
C ALA A 237 -9.00 -23.19 -3.73
N PRO A 238 -9.07 -22.51 -4.89
CA PRO A 238 -7.94 -21.71 -5.37
C PRO A 238 -7.69 -20.53 -4.43
N VAL A 239 -6.43 -20.29 -4.09
CA VAL A 239 -5.97 -19.14 -3.31
C VAL A 239 -4.59 -18.72 -3.82
N ASP A 240 -4.39 -17.42 -4.00
CA ASP A 240 -3.17 -16.86 -4.56
C ASP A 240 -2.52 -15.80 -3.64
N GLY A 241 -3.13 -15.53 -2.49
CA GLY A 241 -2.64 -14.64 -1.44
C GLY A 241 -3.56 -14.61 -0.23
N MET A 242 -3.03 -14.20 0.91
CA MET A 242 -3.78 -14.03 2.16
C MET A 242 -3.60 -12.61 2.67
N SER A 243 -4.70 -11.89 2.86
CA SER A 243 -4.63 -10.54 3.40
C SER A 243 -4.48 -10.51 4.92
N PHE A 244 -4.04 -9.40 5.45
CA PHE A 244 -4.25 -8.96 6.82
C PHE A 244 -4.19 -7.45 6.89
N HIS A 245 -4.85 -6.85 7.89
CA HIS A 245 -4.87 -5.42 8.13
C HIS A 245 -4.07 -5.07 9.38
N TYR A 246 -3.27 -4.01 9.31
CA TYR A 246 -2.53 -3.53 10.47
C TYR A 246 -2.41 -2.01 10.48
N TYR A 247 -3.00 -1.40 11.49
CA TYR A 247 -2.90 0.03 11.74
C TYR A 247 -2.07 0.35 12.97
N CYS A 248 -1.20 1.35 12.86
CA CYS A 248 -0.48 1.94 13.99
C CYS A 248 -1.43 2.87 14.75
N GLY A 249 -2.46 2.31 15.40
CA GLY A 249 -3.55 3.08 16.00
C GLY A 249 -3.13 3.91 17.21
N LYS A 250 -3.80 5.06 17.38
CA LYS A 250 -3.87 5.90 18.59
C LYS A 250 -2.54 6.24 19.25
N GLY A 251 -1.65 6.86 18.50
CA GLY A 251 -0.45 7.51 19.04
C GLY A 251 -0.70 8.99 19.37
N GLY A 252 -1.73 9.29 20.16
CA GLY A 252 -2.12 10.67 20.45
C GLY A 252 -2.84 11.36 19.30
N ASP A 253 -3.01 12.69 19.40
CA ASP A 253 -3.58 13.53 18.35
C ASP A 253 -2.76 13.48 17.06
N ALA A 254 -3.39 13.74 15.92
CA ALA A 254 -2.68 13.71 14.63
C ALA A 254 -1.62 14.81 14.47
N VAL A 255 -1.81 15.96 15.10
CA VAL A 255 -0.93 17.15 14.98
C VAL A 255 -0.33 17.57 16.31
N GLN A 256 -1.08 17.43 17.42
CA GLN A 256 -0.65 17.82 18.75
C GLN A 256 -0.28 16.57 19.57
N PHE A 257 0.98 16.18 19.55
CA PHE A 257 1.48 15.00 20.23
C PHE A 257 2.84 15.25 20.87
N SER A 258 3.14 14.51 21.93
CA SER A 258 4.40 14.53 22.66
C SER A 258 5.47 13.64 22.04
N SER A 259 6.73 13.78 22.50
CA SER A 259 7.81 12.84 22.13
C SER A 259 7.49 11.41 22.58
N GLU A 260 6.81 11.22 23.71
CA GLU A 260 6.40 9.89 24.18
C GLU A 260 5.40 9.24 23.22
N GLU A 261 4.37 9.98 22.78
CA GLU A 261 3.39 9.51 21.80
C GLU A 261 4.02 9.27 20.42
N TRP A 262 5.05 10.04 20.05
CA TRP A 262 5.89 9.76 18.90
C TRP A 262 6.51 8.37 18.99
N TYR A 263 7.23 8.09 20.09
CA TYR A 263 7.92 6.80 20.24
C TYR A 263 6.95 5.62 20.35
N GLN A 264 5.82 5.79 21.01
CA GLN A 264 4.74 4.78 21.02
C GLN A 264 4.23 4.47 19.60
N SER A 265 4.14 5.48 18.75
CA SER A 265 3.74 5.29 17.35
C SER A 265 4.80 4.53 16.55
N MET A 266 6.10 4.84 16.79
CA MET A 266 7.21 4.11 16.14
C MET A 266 7.24 2.64 16.57
N GLU A 267 7.07 2.35 17.86
CA GLU A 267 7.02 0.97 18.38
C GLU A 267 5.88 0.16 17.76
N LYS A 268 4.71 0.78 17.58
CA LYS A 268 3.59 0.13 16.89
C LYS A 268 3.90 -0.13 15.42
N ALA A 269 4.60 0.78 14.75
CA ALA A 269 5.00 0.59 13.36
C ALA A 269 6.06 -0.52 13.24
N GLU A 270 7.05 -0.57 14.12
CA GLU A 270 8.07 -1.63 14.18
C GLU A 270 7.44 -3.03 14.39
N ARG A 271 6.35 -3.12 15.15
CA ARG A 271 5.64 -4.38 15.38
C ARG A 271 5.07 -5.01 14.11
N MET A 272 4.94 -4.27 13.01
CA MET A 272 4.56 -4.81 11.70
C MET A 272 5.45 -6.00 11.31
N GLU A 273 6.75 -5.93 11.60
CA GLU A 273 7.70 -7.01 11.27
C GLU A 273 7.35 -8.31 11.99
N GLU A 274 7.07 -8.26 13.30
CA GLU A 274 6.62 -9.42 14.07
C GLU A 274 5.32 -9.99 13.51
N VAL A 275 4.33 -9.12 13.26
CA VAL A 275 3.00 -9.52 12.80
C VAL A 275 3.09 -10.25 11.47
N LEU A 276 3.76 -9.67 10.48
CA LEU A 276 3.90 -10.30 9.16
C LEU A 276 4.68 -11.62 9.21
N CYS A 277 5.79 -11.66 9.97
CA CYS A 277 6.60 -12.86 10.08
C CYS A 277 5.84 -14.03 10.72
N ARG A 278 5.00 -13.76 11.71
CA ARG A 278 4.19 -14.78 12.38
C ARG A 278 3.06 -15.31 11.50
N HIS A 279 2.34 -14.43 10.77
CA HIS A 279 1.33 -14.89 9.79
C HIS A 279 1.98 -15.74 8.69
N TYR A 280 3.11 -15.29 8.15
CA TYR A 280 3.85 -16.07 7.16
C TYR A 280 4.32 -17.43 7.69
N ALA A 281 4.82 -17.47 8.94
CA ALA A 281 5.27 -18.71 9.57
C ALA A 281 4.13 -19.73 9.74
N ILE A 282 2.90 -19.28 10.02
CA ILE A 282 1.72 -20.15 10.11
C ILE A 282 1.41 -20.76 8.73
N ALA A 283 1.36 -19.95 7.68
CA ALA A 283 1.14 -20.44 6.31
C ALA A 283 2.25 -21.43 5.89
N ARG A 284 3.50 -21.08 6.15
CA ARG A 284 4.67 -21.94 5.86
C ARG A 284 4.64 -23.26 6.65
N GLY A 285 4.22 -23.22 7.91
CA GLY A 285 4.08 -24.43 8.74
C GLY A 285 3.05 -25.43 8.18
N ARG A 286 2.22 -25.00 7.23
CA ARG A 286 1.25 -25.83 6.51
C ARG A 286 1.65 -26.12 5.05
N GLY A 287 2.82 -25.65 4.61
CA GLY A 287 3.30 -25.80 3.23
C GLY A 287 2.50 -24.94 2.23
N MET A 288 1.97 -23.78 2.68
CA MET A 288 1.14 -22.90 1.88
C MET A 288 1.83 -21.55 1.54
N GLU A 289 3.13 -21.40 1.83
CA GLU A 289 3.86 -20.16 1.65
C GLU A 289 3.90 -19.63 0.21
N ASP A 290 3.81 -20.51 -0.77
CA ASP A 290 3.83 -20.12 -2.19
C ASP A 290 2.49 -19.62 -2.68
N CYS A 291 1.38 -20.19 -2.20
CA CYS A 291 0.02 -19.79 -2.59
C CYS A 291 -0.63 -18.77 -1.63
N MET A 292 -0.10 -18.60 -0.43
CA MET A 292 -0.60 -17.66 0.57
C MET A 292 0.47 -16.62 0.97
N LYS A 293 1.19 -16.07 0.00
CA LYS A 293 2.00 -14.88 0.26
C LYS A 293 1.13 -13.76 0.82
N LEU A 294 1.72 -12.98 1.71
CA LEU A 294 0.98 -11.95 2.44
C LEU A 294 0.58 -10.78 1.56
N VAL A 295 -0.62 -10.31 1.76
CA VAL A 295 -1.17 -9.08 1.19
C VAL A 295 -1.58 -8.18 2.35
N ILE A 296 -0.84 -7.10 2.59
CA ILE A 296 -1.18 -6.12 3.62
C ILE A 296 -2.09 -5.08 2.96
N ASP A 297 -3.34 -5.45 2.69
CA ASP A 297 -4.23 -4.65 1.85
C ASP A 297 -4.87 -3.45 2.57
N GLU A 298 -4.60 -3.32 3.89
CA GLU A 298 -4.79 -2.07 4.63
C GLU A 298 -3.69 -1.88 5.68
N TRP A 299 -2.98 -0.75 5.57
CA TRP A 299 -1.99 -0.37 6.58
C TRP A 299 -1.83 1.16 6.65
N GLY A 300 -1.33 1.64 7.78
CA GLY A 300 -1.05 3.06 8.00
C GLY A 300 -1.27 3.49 9.44
N CYS A 301 -1.37 4.80 9.65
CA CYS A 301 -1.70 5.39 10.94
C CYS A 301 -3.19 5.64 11.06
N TRP A 302 -3.74 5.40 12.23
CA TRP A 302 -5.11 5.73 12.57
C TRP A 302 -5.14 6.59 13.84
N HIS A 303 -5.14 7.91 13.66
CA HIS A 303 -5.28 8.90 14.72
C HIS A 303 -6.75 9.30 14.92
N PRO A 304 -7.08 10.03 16.00
CA PRO A 304 -8.38 10.68 16.12
C PRO A 304 -8.69 11.55 14.89
N GLU A 305 -9.91 11.45 14.40
CA GLU A 305 -10.39 12.21 13.24
C GLU A 305 -10.59 13.71 13.53
N GLY A 306 -10.78 14.50 12.48
CA GLY A 306 -11.16 15.91 12.58
C GLY A 306 -10.01 16.90 12.57
N SER A 307 -8.76 16.42 12.45
CA SER A 307 -7.59 17.30 12.31
C SER A 307 -7.28 17.73 10.87
N GLY A 308 -7.98 17.16 9.88
CA GLY A 308 -7.83 17.51 8.48
C GLY A 308 -8.61 18.78 8.08
N PRO A 309 -8.45 19.24 6.83
CA PRO A 309 -8.99 20.54 6.38
C PRO A 309 -10.51 20.59 6.33
N SER A 310 -11.22 19.48 6.24
CA SER A 310 -12.68 19.44 6.24
C SER A 310 -13.31 19.74 7.61
N ALA A 311 -12.50 19.87 8.67
CA ALA A 311 -12.94 20.11 10.04
C ALA A 311 -13.99 19.10 10.52
N GLY A 312 -13.75 17.80 10.24
CA GLY A 312 -14.60 16.69 10.69
C GLY A 312 -15.79 16.36 9.78
N LYS A 313 -15.92 16.99 8.60
CA LYS A 313 -16.97 16.64 7.63
C LYS A 313 -16.68 15.32 6.92
N ASN A 314 -15.41 14.97 6.74
CA ASN A 314 -14.98 13.72 6.15
C ASN A 314 -14.70 12.71 7.24
N LEU A 315 -15.37 11.57 7.18
CA LEU A 315 -15.18 10.48 8.13
C LEU A 315 -13.71 10.00 8.13
N TYR A 316 -13.13 9.85 9.30
CA TYR A 316 -11.73 9.45 9.54
C TYR A 316 -10.67 10.32 8.85
N GLU A 317 -11.02 11.54 8.47
CA GLU A 317 -10.03 12.48 7.96
C GLU A 317 -9.10 12.93 9.08
N GLN A 318 -7.82 12.77 8.84
CA GLN A 318 -6.75 13.22 9.74
C GLN A 318 -5.64 13.90 8.95
N GLN A 319 -4.95 14.85 9.60
CA GLN A 319 -3.75 15.46 9.06
C GLN A 319 -2.58 14.51 9.18
N SER A 320 -1.83 14.29 8.08
CA SER A 320 -0.55 13.59 8.12
C SER A 320 0.60 14.56 8.32
N THR A 321 1.53 14.21 9.21
CA THR A 321 2.70 15.02 9.59
C THR A 321 4.01 14.30 9.22
N VAL A 322 5.15 14.86 9.62
CA VAL A 322 6.46 14.19 9.51
C VAL A 322 6.46 12.85 10.27
N ARG A 323 5.71 12.73 11.39
CA ARG A 323 5.55 11.45 12.12
C ARG A 323 5.02 10.35 11.19
N ASP A 324 3.97 10.66 10.46
CA ASP A 324 3.34 9.71 9.54
C ASP A 324 4.27 9.34 8.39
N ALA A 325 5.03 10.30 7.87
CA ALA A 325 6.05 10.05 6.84
C ALA A 325 7.16 9.11 7.33
N VAL A 326 7.64 9.29 8.58
CA VAL A 326 8.65 8.40 9.17
C VAL A 326 8.07 6.99 9.39
N ILE A 327 6.80 6.88 9.83
CA ILE A 327 6.10 5.59 9.96
C ILE A 327 5.94 4.91 8.60
N ALA A 328 5.54 5.67 7.56
CA ALA A 328 5.46 5.11 6.20
C ALA A 328 6.82 4.58 5.72
N ALA A 329 7.88 5.35 5.92
CA ALA A 329 9.24 4.95 5.55
C ALA A 329 9.73 3.72 6.31
N LEU A 330 9.52 3.66 7.63
CA LEU A 330 9.82 2.52 8.48
C LEU A 330 9.07 1.26 8.00
N THR A 331 7.77 1.37 7.76
CA THR A 331 6.93 0.26 7.30
C THR A 331 7.36 -0.25 5.92
N LEU A 332 7.63 0.67 4.97
CA LEU A 332 8.12 0.30 3.64
C LEU A 332 9.53 -0.33 3.69
N ASN A 333 10.40 0.09 4.61
CA ASN A 333 11.68 -0.59 4.81
C ASN A 333 11.49 -2.02 5.32
N ILE A 334 10.55 -2.25 6.24
CA ILE A 334 10.18 -3.61 6.68
C ILE A 334 9.69 -4.43 5.48
N PHE A 335 8.79 -3.89 4.66
CA PHE A 335 8.29 -4.60 3.48
C PHE A 335 9.39 -4.95 2.49
N ASN A 336 10.30 -4.02 2.20
CA ASN A 336 11.44 -4.28 1.33
C ASN A 336 12.35 -5.39 1.86
N ASN A 337 12.62 -5.40 3.18
CA ASN A 337 13.47 -6.40 3.83
C ASN A 337 12.80 -7.79 3.92
N HIS A 338 11.47 -7.86 3.76
CA HIS A 338 10.66 -9.08 3.78
C HIS A 338 9.93 -9.33 2.45
N CYS A 339 10.46 -8.82 1.34
CA CYS A 339 9.83 -8.90 0.02
C CYS A 339 9.64 -10.34 -0.49
N ASP A 340 10.36 -11.31 0.06
CA ASP A 340 10.20 -12.74 -0.19
C ASP A 340 8.86 -13.29 0.32
N LYS A 341 8.27 -12.67 1.35
CA LYS A 341 7.04 -13.10 2.04
C LYS A 341 5.80 -12.35 1.58
N ILE A 342 5.98 -11.15 1.02
CA ILE A 342 4.90 -10.21 0.73
C ILE A 342 4.65 -10.16 -0.77
N LYS A 343 3.39 -10.28 -1.17
CA LYS A 343 2.93 -10.10 -2.55
C LYS A 343 2.55 -8.67 -2.85
N MET A 344 1.84 -8.02 -1.92
CA MET A 344 1.22 -6.71 -2.10
C MET A 344 1.04 -5.99 -0.77
N ALA A 345 1.04 -4.66 -0.80
CA ALA A 345 0.61 -3.85 0.33
C ALA A 345 -0.11 -2.59 -0.17
N ASN A 346 -1.22 -2.20 0.48
CA ASN A 346 -2.02 -1.06 0.06
C ASN A 346 -2.18 -0.09 1.22
N VAL A 347 -1.57 1.08 1.10
CA VAL A 347 -1.71 2.12 2.15
C VAL A 347 -3.12 2.68 2.17
N ALA A 348 -3.67 2.85 3.35
CA ALA A 348 -5.01 3.38 3.56
C ALA A 348 -4.95 4.86 3.98
N GLN A 349 -5.43 5.83 3.15
CA GLN A 349 -5.99 5.66 1.82
C GLN A 349 -5.40 6.72 0.87
N LEU A 350 -5.89 6.80 -0.37
CA LEU A 350 -5.35 7.77 -1.33
C LEU A 350 -5.60 9.22 -0.91
N CYS A 351 -6.79 9.55 -0.39
CA CYS A 351 -7.21 10.92 -0.17
C CYS A 351 -8.13 11.03 1.06
N ASN A 352 -8.01 12.11 1.84
CA ASN A 352 -8.95 12.54 2.88
C ASN A 352 -9.34 11.49 3.95
N ASN A 353 -8.52 10.48 4.15
CA ASN A 353 -8.85 9.41 5.09
C ASN A 353 -7.60 8.73 5.61
N LEU A 354 -7.52 8.52 6.93
CA LEU A 354 -6.41 7.83 7.59
C LEU A 354 -5.03 8.33 7.14
N HIS A 355 -4.15 7.44 6.71
CA HIS A 355 -2.76 7.72 6.31
C HIS A 355 -2.66 8.22 4.85
N SER A 356 -3.48 9.21 4.50
CA SER A 356 -3.68 9.64 3.12
C SER A 356 -2.47 10.32 2.47
N LEU A 357 -2.41 10.21 1.13
CA LEU A 357 -1.40 10.91 0.32
C LEU A 357 -1.82 12.34 0.00
N PHE A 358 -3.12 12.61 -0.05
CA PHE A 358 -3.67 13.92 -0.40
C PHE A 358 -4.76 14.33 0.60
N LEU A 359 -4.86 15.64 0.81
CA LEU A 359 -5.98 16.27 1.48
C LEU A 359 -6.60 17.30 0.55
N THR A 360 -7.93 17.35 0.51
CA THR A 360 -8.69 18.26 -0.35
C THR A 360 -9.81 18.93 0.43
N ASP A 361 -10.14 20.17 0.04
CA ASP A 361 -11.38 20.86 0.44
C ASP A 361 -11.82 21.79 -0.70
N GLY A 362 -12.99 21.58 -1.26
CA GLY A 362 -13.45 22.28 -2.45
C GLY A 362 -12.46 22.18 -3.62
N ALA A 363 -11.97 23.29 -4.13
CA ALA A 363 -10.98 23.33 -5.21
C ALA A 363 -9.54 23.07 -4.75
N HIS A 364 -9.26 23.15 -3.45
CA HIS A 364 -7.92 23.00 -2.92
C HIS A 364 -7.49 21.53 -2.84
N CYS A 365 -6.20 21.30 -3.07
CA CYS A 365 -5.57 19.99 -2.93
C CYS A 365 -4.14 20.19 -2.44
N VAL A 366 -3.69 19.36 -1.51
CA VAL A 366 -2.32 19.36 -1.01
C VAL A 366 -1.80 17.94 -0.88
N ALA A 367 -0.57 17.70 -1.30
CA ALA A 367 0.14 16.47 -1.02
C ALA A 367 0.64 16.45 0.43
N THR A 368 0.38 15.38 1.14
CA THR A 368 0.89 15.17 2.50
C THR A 368 2.35 14.74 2.48
N PRO A 369 3.06 14.76 3.62
CA PRO A 369 4.40 14.19 3.70
C PRO A 369 4.49 12.72 3.28
N ASN A 370 3.40 11.93 3.43
CA ASN A 370 3.34 10.53 3.01
C ASN A 370 3.52 10.37 1.50
N PHE A 371 2.90 11.24 0.68
CA PHE A 371 3.06 11.24 -0.77
C PHE A 371 4.54 11.25 -1.16
N TYR A 372 5.32 12.11 -0.51
CA TYR A 372 6.74 12.25 -0.81
C TYR A 372 7.58 11.05 -0.40
N VAL A 373 7.16 10.30 0.62
CA VAL A 373 7.80 9.01 0.94
C VAL A 373 7.61 8.03 -0.21
N PHE A 374 6.39 7.88 -0.73
CA PHE A 374 6.16 7.01 -1.90
C PHE A 374 6.94 7.48 -3.13
N GLU A 375 7.07 8.79 -3.34
CA GLU A 375 7.89 9.34 -4.43
C GLU A 375 9.38 8.98 -4.28
N MET A 376 9.94 9.07 -3.07
CA MET A 376 11.31 8.67 -2.78
C MET A 376 11.51 7.16 -2.92
N TYR A 377 10.55 6.36 -2.45
CA TYR A 377 10.66 4.89 -2.41
C TYR A 377 10.34 4.19 -3.74
N ARG A 378 9.76 4.87 -4.73
CA ARG A 378 9.43 4.29 -6.04
C ARG A 378 10.60 3.59 -6.74
N HIS A 379 11.82 3.97 -6.39
CA HIS A 379 13.05 3.39 -6.96
C HIS A 379 13.30 1.95 -6.54
N HIS A 380 12.68 1.50 -5.46
CA HIS A 380 12.72 0.10 -5.03
C HIS A 380 11.78 -0.81 -5.83
N GLN A 381 10.76 -0.26 -6.50
CA GLN A 381 9.80 -1.07 -7.27
C GLN A 381 10.49 -1.91 -8.34
N GLY A 382 10.34 -3.24 -8.23
CA GLY A 382 10.94 -4.20 -9.14
C GLY A 382 12.47 -4.32 -9.05
N ALA A 383 13.08 -3.73 -8.02
CA ALA A 383 14.50 -3.88 -7.71
C ALA A 383 14.77 -5.18 -6.94
N GLU A 384 16.01 -5.59 -6.86
CA GLU A 384 16.46 -6.71 -6.05
C GLU A 384 16.90 -6.20 -4.67
N ALA A 385 16.19 -6.61 -3.63
CA ALA A 385 16.53 -6.26 -2.25
C ALA A 385 17.83 -6.95 -1.84
N ILE A 386 18.67 -6.22 -1.12
CA ILE A 386 19.90 -6.75 -0.52
C ILE A 386 19.82 -6.65 0.99
N ARG A 387 20.50 -7.58 1.69
CA ARG A 387 20.53 -7.56 3.15
C ARG A 387 21.18 -6.28 3.66
N THR A 388 20.52 -5.66 4.64
CA THR A 388 21.07 -4.55 5.42
C THR A 388 21.26 -4.99 6.87
N VAL A 389 22.38 -4.61 7.49
CA VAL A 389 22.65 -4.87 8.91
C VAL A 389 23.10 -3.57 9.56
N THR A 390 22.35 -3.12 10.55
CA THR A 390 22.71 -1.95 11.35
C THR A 390 23.47 -2.42 12.58
N GLU A 391 24.65 -1.83 12.84
CA GLU A 391 25.43 -2.12 14.03
C GLU A 391 24.62 -1.69 15.26
N ASP A 392 24.32 -2.66 16.11
CA ASP A 392 23.68 -2.39 17.40
C ASP A 392 24.77 -2.08 18.44
N ASN A 393 24.84 -0.82 18.84
CA ASN A 393 25.75 -0.38 19.90
C ASN A 393 25.05 -0.23 21.27
N GLY A 394 23.89 -0.88 21.43
CA GLY A 394 23.12 -0.89 22.68
C GLY A 394 22.43 0.43 23.01
N ASP A 395 22.36 1.36 22.05
CA ASP A 395 21.71 2.65 22.23
C ASP A 395 20.27 2.63 21.68
N PRO A 396 19.26 2.47 22.54
CA PRO A 396 17.86 2.40 22.12
C PRO A 396 17.31 3.72 21.53
N ALA A 397 18.02 4.85 21.76
CA ALA A 397 17.57 6.14 21.23
C ALA A 397 17.98 6.37 19.77
N ALA A 398 18.94 5.60 19.25
CA ALA A 398 19.32 5.69 17.83
C ALA A 398 18.49 4.69 16.99
N ARG A 399 17.19 4.90 16.92
CA ARG A 399 16.26 4.09 16.14
C ARG A 399 16.41 4.44 14.64
N LEU A 400 17.10 3.59 13.91
CA LEU A 400 17.33 3.75 12.47
C LEU A 400 16.75 2.56 11.72
N SER A 401 15.80 2.81 10.83
CA SER A 401 15.28 1.83 9.89
C SER A 401 15.94 1.99 8.53
N VAL A 402 16.33 0.88 7.89
CA VAL A 402 17.06 0.90 6.62
C VAL A 402 16.56 -0.21 5.70
N SER A 403 16.44 0.09 4.43
CA SER A 403 16.36 -0.92 3.37
C SER A 403 17.24 -0.54 2.19
N ALA A 404 17.71 -1.54 1.44
CA ALA A 404 18.52 -1.31 0.25
C ALA A 404 18.13 -2.26 -0.88
N SER A 405 18.23 -1.79 -2.10
CA SER A 405 17.99 -2.60 -3.28
C SER A 405 18.85 -2.16 -4.46
N VAL A 406 19.00 -3.05 -5.44
CA VAL A 406 19.78 -2.78 -6.66
C VAL A 406 18.91 -3.02 -7.88
N LYS A 407 18.93 -2.07 -8.80
CA LYS A 407 18.26 -2.16 -10.10
C LYS A 407 19.15 -1.53 -11.18
N ASN A 408 19.49 -2.29 -12.22
CA ASN A 408 20.30 -1.82 -13.35
C ASN A 408 21.64 -1.17 -12.92
N GLY A 409 22.33 -1.76 -11.93
CA GLY A 409 23.60 -1.24 -11.41
C GLY A 409 23.47 -0.02 -10.49
N VAL A 410 22.27 0.45 -10.22
CA VAL A 410 22.01 1.55 -9.27
C VAL A 410 21.61 0.96 -7.92
N LEU A 411 22.38 1.24 -6.89
CA LEU A 411 22.04 0.98 -5.50
C LEU A 411 21.13 2.11 -5.00
N THR A 412 19.99 1.75 -4.43
CA THR A 412 19.07 2.63 -3.75
C THR A 412 19.05 2.24 -2.26
N VAL A 413 19.27 3.21 -1.39
CA VAL A 413 19.21 3.03 0.07
C VAL A 413 18.21 4.04 0.63
N THR A 414 17.27 3.56 1.42
CA THR A 414 16.32 4.39 2.17
C THR A 414 16.54 4.22 3.66
N LEU A 415 16.60 5.35 4.36
CA LEU A 415 16.88 5.41 5.78
C LEU A 415 15.81 6.28 6.45
N ALA A 416 15.26 5.81 7.57
CA ALA A 416 14.35 6.57 8.40
C ALA A 416 14.96 6.73 9.80
N ASN A 417 15.22 7.97 10.21
CA ASN A 417 15.59 8.29 11.59
C ASN A 417 14.29 8.41 12.41
N CYS A 418 14.00 7.36 13.16
CA CYS A 418 12.82 7.25 14.01
C CYS A 418 12.96 7.98 15.37
N SER A 419 14.08 8.64 15.64
CA SER A 419 14.22 9.56 16.78
C SER A 419 13.67 10.93 16.41
N CYS A 420 12.82 11.52 17.25
CA CYS A 420 12.36 12.90 17.09
C CYS A 420 13.28 13.94 17.74
N GLU A 421 14.32 13.49 18.45
CA GLU A 421 15.19 14.35 19.27
C GLU A 421 16.64 14.37 18.79
N GLU A 422 17.15 13.25 18.28
CA GLU A 422 18.56 13.09 17.98
C GLU A 422 18.86 12.83 16.50
N ALA A 423 19.86 13.55 16.00
CA ALA A 423 20.45 13.26 14.69
C ALA A 423 21.34 12.02 14.77
N VAL A 424 21.36 11.24 13.71
CA VAL A 424 22.23 10.06 13.56
C VAL A 424 23.21 10.27 12.40
N THR A 425 24.50 9.98 12.63
CA THR A 425 25.48 9.84 11.56
C THR A 425 25.54 8.39 11.14
N VAL A 426 25.28 8.12 9.89
CA VAL A 426 25.34 6.78 9.30
C VAL A 426 26.58 6.66 8.44
N ASN A 427 27.36 5.60 8.66
CA ASN A 427 28.51 5.23 7.86
C ASN A 427 28.15 3.96 7.06
N PRO A 428 27.66 4.05 5.80
CA PRO A 428 27.37 2.90 5.00
C PRO A 428 28.66 2.15 4.61
N VAL A 429 28.65 0.84 4.81
CA VAL A 429 29.73 -0.06 4.39
C VAL A 429 29.18 -0.99 3.31
N LEU A 430 29.58 -0.79 2.06
CA LEU A 430 29.16 -1.66 0.96
C LEU A 430 30.10 -2.87 0.89
N LEU A 431 29.55 -4.07 1.02
CA LEU A 431 30.28 -5.32 0.95
C LEU A 431 30.00 -6.04 -0.39
N GLY A 432 31.04 -6.51 -1.06
CA GLY A 432 30.96 -7.26 -2.31
C GLY A 432 30.63 -6.43 -3.55
N ALA A 433 30.69 -5.10 -3.43
CA ALA A 433 30.63 -4.15 -4.54
C ALA A 433 31.32 -2.85 -4.12
N GLU A 434 31.60 -1.98 -5.09
CA GLU A 434 32.21 -0.68 -4.85
C GLU A 434 31.29 0.45 -5.29
N TRP A 435 31.37 1.58 -4.60
CA TRP A 435 30.72 2.81 -5.01
C TRP A 435 31.37 3.34 -6.30
N ASN A 436 30.55 3.60 -7.31
CA ASN A 436 31.02 4.12 -8.58
C ASN A 436 30.36 5.48 -8.87
N GLY A 437 31.15 6.54 -8.80
CA GLY A 437 30.71 7.90 -9.10
C GLY A 437 30.03 8.62 -7.92
N LYS A 438 29.24 9.64 -8.27
CA LYS A 438 28.55 10.51 -7.31
C LYS A 438 27.25 9.87 -6.84
N ALA A 439 26.92 10.07 -5.57
CA ALA A 439 25.62 9.74 -5.01
C ALA A 439 24.65 10.93 -5.13
N GLU A 440 23.40 10.62 -5.44
CA GLU A 440 22.27 11.54 -5.25
C GLU A 440 21.64 11.27 -3.91
N ALA A 441 21.36 12.30 -3.13
CA ALA A 441 20.66 12.17 -1.86
C ALA A 441 19.54 13.20 -1.74
N TYR A 442 18.43 12.75 -1.16
CA TYR A 442 17.28 13.57 -0.86
C TYR A 442 16.87 13.36 0.59
N LEU A 443 16.51 14.45 1.27
CA LEU A 443 16.09 14.47 2.65
C LEU A 443 14.67 15.03 2.77
N LEU A 444 13.79 14.28 3.43
CA LEU A 444 12.45 14.68 3.83
C LEU A 444 12.44 14.88 5.35
N THR A 445 12.20 16.09 5.79
CA THR A 445 12.08 16.44 7.21
C THR A 445 11.32 17.76 7.36
N GLY A 446 10.93 18.11 8.58
CA GLY A 446 10.29 19.36 8.92
C GLY A 446 11.05 20.11 10.01
N ALA A 447 10.69 21.37 10.25
CA ALA A 447 11.27 22.17 11.35
C ALA A 447 10.91 21.63 12.74
N ARG A 448 9.84 20.85 12.84
CA ARG A 448 9.34 20.20 14.05
C ARG A 448 8.83 18.80 13.70
N MET A 449 8.75 17.91 14.69
CA MET A 449 8.23 16.54 14.51
C MET A 449 6.78 16.46 14.01
N ASN A 450 6.00 17.53 14.21
CA ASN A 450 4.61 17.65 13.75
C ASN A 450 4.44 18.59 12.52
N SER A 451 5.53 18.94 11.85
CA SER A 451 5.44 19.72 10.60
C SER A 451 4.62 18.98 9.56
N HIS A 452 3.79 19.70 8.82
CA HIS A 452 2.91 19.17 7.80
C HIS A 452 2.62 20.20 6.71
N ASN A 453 2.10 19.73 5.60
CA ASN A 453 1.68 20.58 4.47
C ASN A 453 0.25 21.03 4.66
N THR A 454 -0.04 22.28 4.31
CA THR A 454 -1.37 22.89 4.29
C THR A 454 -1.61 23.56 2.94
N PHE A 455 -2.84 23.96 2.65
CA PHE A 455 -3.14 24.68 1.39
C PHE A 455 -2.33 25.98 1.24
N ASP A 456 -2.10 26.71 2.36
CA ASP A 456 -1.30 27.93 2.37
C ASP A 456 0.22 27.67 2.33
N ARG A 457 0.66 26.51 2.76
CA ARG A 457 2.07 26.08 2.80
C ARG A 457 2.23 24.66 2.28
N PRO A 458 1.99 24.44 0.97
CA PRO A 458 1.95 23.09 0.39
C PRO A 458 3.32 22.39 0.31
N GLU A 459 4.41 23.15 0.50
CA GLU A 459 5.79 22.66 0.42
C GLU A 459 6.57 22.82 1.73
N ALA A 460 5.87 22.87 2.87
CA ALA A 460 6.51 22.96 4.19
C ALA A 460 7.37 21.70 4.50
N VAL A 461 6.93 20.54 4.01
CA VAL A 461 7.60 19.24 4.15
C VAL A 461 7.65 18.59 2.78
N VAL A 462 8.78 18.72 2.08
CA VAL A 462 9.05 18.14 0.77
C VAL A 462 10.49 17.62 0.71
N PRO A 463 10.81 16.62 -0.13
CA PRO A 463 12.18 16.16 -0.30
C PRO A 463 13.08 17.27 -0.86
N ARG A 464 14.21 17.48 -0.23
CA ARG A 464 15.22 18.43 -0.69
C ARG A 464 16.51 17.69 -1.03
N ALA A 465 17.11 18.02 -2.17
CA ALA A 465 18.42 17.52 -2.51
C ALA A 465 19.45 17.97 -1.46
N VAL A 466 20.26 17.05 -0.98
CA VAL A 466 21.37 17.34 -0.05
C VAL A 466 22.69 16.98 -0.72
N ALA A 467 23.68 17.83 -0.56
CA ALA A 467 25.02 17.55 -1.06
C ALA A 467 25.61 16.38 -0.25
N THR A 468 26.00 15.32 -0.97
CA THR A 468 26.77 14.21 -0.42
C THR A 468 28.12 14.18 -1.14
N GLU A 469 29.11 14.82 -0.55
CA GLU A 469 30.50 14.72 -1.06
C GLU A 469 31.05 13.31 -0.84
N ASN A 470 30.51 12.61 0.17
CA ASN A 470 30.93 11.27 0.54
C ASN A 470 29.71 10.40 0.90
N PRO A 471 29.30 9.44 0.06
CA PRO A 471 28.20 8.52 0.39
C PRO A 471 28.53 7.62 1.59
N MET A 472 29.78 7.58 2.06
CA MET A 472 30.23 6.80 3.20
C MET A 472 29.95 7.49 4.56
N ARG A 473 29.40 8.71 4.56
CA ARG A 473 29.04 9.43 5.78
C ARG A 473 27.83 10.32 5.57
N LEU A 474 26.69 9.88 6.11
CA LEU A 474 25.39 10.52 5.98
C LEU A 474 24.95 11.08 7.34
N VAL A 475 24.54 12.33 7.41
CA VAL A 475 23.97 12.92 8.62
C VAL A 475 22.45 13.04 8.42
N ILE A 476 21.68 12.33 9.24
CA ILE A 476 20.23 12.31 9.17
C ILE A 476 19.68 13.02 10.41
N PRO A 477 19.00 14.16 10.24
CA PRO A 477 18.40 14.90 11.36
C PRO A 477 17.32 14.07 12.07
N PRO A 478 16.85 14.52 13.26
CA PRO A 478 15.68 13.91 13.89
C PRO A 478 14.46 13.94 12.98
N ALA A 479 13.57 12.96 13.14
CA ALA A 479 12.30 12.90 12.42
C ALA A 479 12.47 13.09 10.90
N ALA A 480 13.29 12.24 10.28
CA ALA A 480 13.68 12.44 8.88
C ALA A 480 13.72 11.13 8.08
N VAL A 481 13.44 11.24 6.79
CA VAL A 481 13.60 10.17 5.80
C VAL A 481 14.65 10.60 4.79
N MET A 482 15.62 9.73 4.51
CA MET A 482 16.67 9.98 3.53
C MET A 482 16.64 8.90 2.44
N LEU A 483 16.72 9.33 1.20
CA LEU A 483 17.00 8.50 0.02
C LEU A 483 18.43 8.77 -0.44
N VAL A 484 19.19 7.70 -0.70
CA VAL A 484 20.52 7.78 -1.36
C VAL A 484 20.52 6.85 -2.55
N ARG A 485 21.02 7.33 -3.69
CA ARG A 485 21.16 6.54 -4.91
C ARG A 485 22.55 6.73 -5.50
N ALA A 486 23.20 5.65 -5.85
CA ALA A 486 24.50 5.69 -6.47
C ALA A 486 24.71 4.51 -7.43
N GLN A 487 25.51 4.71 -8.45
CA GLN A 487 26.01 3.61 -9.28
C GLN A 487 26.96 2.75 -8.44
N ILE A 488 26.92 1.44 -8.66
CA ILE A 488 27.87 0.51 -8.08
C ILE A 488 28.55 -0.32 -9.15
N GLY A 489 29.84 -0.63 -8.92
CA GLY A 489 30.61 -1.61 -9.69
C GLY A 489 30.73 -2.90 -8.89
N THR A 490 30.60 -4.05 -9.54
CA THR A 490 30.98 -5.32 -8.91
C THR A 490 32.49 -5.50 -9.10
N GLU A 491 33.19 -5.96 -8.06
CA GLU A 491 34.56 -6.47 -8.22
C GLU A 491 34.54 -7.55 -9.30
N GLN A 492 35.05 -7.24 -10.48
CA GLN A 492 35.42 -8.29 -11.44
C GLN A 492 36.61 -9.00 -10.80
N ASN A 493 36.46 -10.28 -10.45
CA ASN A 493 37.60 -11.12 -10.14
C ASN A 493 38.61 -10.96 -11.26
N SER A 494 39.78 -10.44 -10.95
CA SER A 494 40.92 -10.29 -11.87
C SER A 494 41.47 -11.62 -12.41
N ASP A 495 40.92 -12.72 -11.93
CA ASP A 495 41.18 -14.08 -12.39
C ASP A 495 39.86 -14.67 -12.92
N GLY A 496 39.75 -14.77 -14.25
CA GLY A 496 38.55 -15.20 -15.01
C GLY A 496 38.01 -16.61 -14.69
N ALA A 497 37.81 -16.92 -13.43
CA ALA A 497 37.18 -18.15 -12.95
C ALA A 497 35.80 -17.81 -12.35
N THR A 498 34.75 -18.06 -13.12
CA THR A 498 33.39 -18.16 -12.59
C THR A 498 33.34 -19.31 -11.58
N VAL A 499 33.19 -18.98 -10.32
CA VAL A 499 32.86 -19.98 -9.27
C VAL A 499 31.41 -20.36 -9.47
N PRO A 500 31.07 -21.64 -9.71
CA PRO A 500 29.67 -22.07 -9.77
C PRO A 500 29.02 -21.95 -8.39
N PRO A 501 27.71 -21.68 -8.30
CA PRO A 501 27.02 -21.57 -7.03
C PRO A 501 27.11 -22.89 -6.27
N THR A 502 27.67 -22.83 -5.08
CA THR A 502 27.66 -23.95 -4.12
C THR A 502 26.23 -24.16 -3.65
N THR A 503 25.63 -25.26 -4.09
CA THR A 503 24.42 -25.84 -3.48
C THR A 503 24.76 -26.29 -2.06
N LEU A 504 24.13 -25.71 -1.07
CA LEU A 504 23.85 -26.26 0.24
C LEU A 504 22.36 -26.14 0.51
#